data_adbfee9e5e53865fb377b6fa80d20a20
#
_entry.id   adbfee9e5e53865fb377b6fa80d20a20
#
_cell.length_a   1.000
_cell.length_b   1.000
_cell.length_c   1.000
_cell.angle_alpha   90.00
_cell.angle_beta   90.00
_cell.angle_gamma   90.00
#
_symmetry.space_group_name_H-M   'P 1'
#
loop_
_entity.id
_entity.type
_entity.pdbx_description
1 polymer ?
#
loop_
_entity_poly.entity_id
_entity_poly.type
_entity_poly.pdbx_seq_one_letter_code
_entity_poly.pdbx_strand_id
1 'polypeptide(L)'
;MKRTLLKMILSSSCLLYVTVAVAQNDLLLKNYRPVSIYHTPKTLVSKAAFPVTDMHSHDFAKTPEAIAQWVRTMDEVGVKKTVILTYSTGSGFDSVVDRYGKYPEHFLFYCGFDYTGFGKPGWIQHAIAELERCYKKGARGIGELGDKGEGELYSRPTPGVGIHIDNPALKPLLQKCAELKMPIVIHVAEDQWMYEAADSTNDGLMNSAHWHVNMNKPGKLGHDELLVSLENAVKENPKALFVACHFANSCANLDVLGRLFDKYPNLYADIAARYAEVSPVPRYTAAFMTKYKDRLVYGTDMGDQAKMYRTTFRILESADEHFYEKDQFSYHWPLYGLHLPGDVLKKVYGENAEKIINYKP
;
A
#
# COMPACT_ATOMS: atom_id res chain seq x y z
N MET A 1 12.21 63.48 31.26
CA MET A 1 11.16 62.43 31.12
C MET A 1 10.93 62.01 29.69
N LYS A 2 10.77 62.86 28.66
CA LYS A 2 10.45 62.47 27.28
C LYS A 2 11.56 61.65 26.56
N ARG A 3 12.84 61.85 26.85
CA ARG A 3 13.95 61.09 26.21
C ARG A 3 14.11 59.67 26.75
N THR A 4 13.73 59.38 27.96
CA THR A 4 13.80 58.05 28.59
C THR A 4 12.64 57.17 28.11
N LEU A 5 11.46 57.75 27.91
CA LEU A 5 10.29 57.02 27.38
C LEU A 5 10.48 56.57 25.92
N LEU A 6 11.15 57.42 25.09
CA LEU A 6 11.42 57.10 23.69
C LEU A 6 12.43 55.95 23.54
N LYS A 7 13.45 55.89 24.43
CA LYS A 7 14.40 54.76 24.45
C LYS A 7 13.78 53.46 24.90
N MET A 8 12.82 53.47 25.82
CA MET A 8 12.09 52.25 26.24
C MET A 8 11.15 51.74 25.13
N ILE A 9 10.50 52.63 24.39
CA ILE A 9 9.58 52.21 23.29
C ILE A 9 10.39 51.62 22.12
N LEU A 10 11.55 52.18 21.76
CA LEU A 10 12.42 51.58 20.72
C LEU A 10 12.98 50.22 21.15
N SER A 11 13.35 50.08 22.44
CA SER A 11 13.88 48.84 22.98
C SER A 11 12.80 47.73 22.99
N SER A 12 11.57 48.05 23.35
CA SER A 12 10.44 47.08 23.31
C SER A 12 10.05 46.67 21.88
N SER A 13 10.10 47.61 20.93
CA SER A 13 9.81 47.28 19.52
C SER A 13 10.89 46.37 18.90
N CYS A 14 12.16 46.54 19.21
CA CYS A 14 13.23 45.65 18.77
C CYS A 14 13.12 44.26 19.40
N LEU A 15 12.74 44.14 20.66
CA LEU A 15 12.52 42.80 21.28
C LEU A 15 11.34 42.06 20.68
N LEU A 16 10.25 42.75 20.33
CA LEU A 16 9.10 42.09 19.66
C LEU A 16 9.46 41.58 18.25
N TYR A 17 10.25 42.31 17.48
CA TYR A 17 10.70 41.88 16.16
C TYR A 17 11.66 40.68 16.22
N VAL A 18 12.53 40.62 17.20
CA VAL A 18 13.48 39.51 17.39
C VAL A 18 12.73 38.24 17.83
N THR A 19 11.72 38.34 18.68
CA THR A 19 10.94 37.17 19.11
C THR A 19 10.07 36.56 17.99
N VAL A 20 9.53 37.37 17.08
CA VAL A 20 8.78 36.90 15.92
C VAL A 20 9.71 36.20 14.90
N ALA A 21 10.92 36.73 14.68
CA ALA A 21 11.89 36.10 13.78
C ALA A 21 12.44 34.78 14.31
N VAL A 22 12.65 34.65 15.64
CA VAL A 22 13.08 33.38 16.26
C VAL A 22 11.99 32.30 16.20
N ALA A 23 10.73 32.67 16.44
CA ALA A 23 9.61 31.72 16.37
C ALA A 23 9.42 31.11 14.97
N GLN A 24 9.79 31.82 13.92
CA GLN A 24 9.68 31.36 12.54
C GLN A 24 10.79 30.36 12.14
N ASN A 25 11.96 30.43 12.80
CA ASN A 25 13.07 29.51 12.57
C ASN A 25 12.95 28.19 13.34
N ASP A 26 12.01 28.10 14.28
CA ASP A 26 11.85 26.93 15.16
C ASP A 26 10.64 26.03 14.76
N LEU A 27 10.02 26.27 13.60
CA LEU A 27 8.94 25.43 13.12
C LEU A 27 9.47 24.07 12.67
N LEU A 28 9.27 23.06 13.49
CA LEU A 28 9.62 21.68 13.14
C LEU A 28 8.76 21.17 12.00
N LEU A 29 9.33 20.42 11.08
CA LEU A 29 8.63 19.82 9.93
C LEU A 29 7.39 19.02 10.37
N LYS A 30 7.47 18.26 11.45
CA LYS A 30 6.33 17.51 12.03
C LYS A 30 5.14 18.39 12.43
N ASN A 31 5.36 19.69 12.64
CA ASN A 31 4.33 20.68 13.01
C ASN A 31 3.85 21.49 11.79
N TYR A 32 4.45 21.29 10.62
CA TYR A 32 4.07 21.96 9.40
C TYR A 32 2.69 21.46 8.94
N ARG A 33 1.73 22.38 8.88
CA ARG A 33 0.33 22.08 8.51
C ARG A 33 -0.15 23.11 7.48
N PRO A 34 0.37 23.03 6.24
CA PRO A 34 0.02 24.00 5.21
C PRO A 34 -1.45 23.94 4.85
N VAL A 35 -1.99 25.08 4.48
CA VAL A 35 -3.31 25.24 3.88
C VAL A 35 -3.10 25.83 2.50
N SER A 36 -3.78 25.28 1.49
CA SER A 36 -3.69 25.84 0.13
C SER A 36 -4.09 27.30 0.11
N ILE A 37 -3.25 28.15 -0.46
CA ILE A 37 -3.57 29.56 -0.73
C ILE A 37 -4.38 29.72 -2.03
N TYR A 38 -4.44 28.66 -2.85
CA TYR A 38 -5.16 28.69 -4.11
C TYR A 38 -6.66 28.43 -3.90
N HIS A 39 -7.49 29.22 -4.58
CA HIS A 39 -8.94 29.07 -4.59
C HIS A 39 -9.38 28.26 -5.83
N THR A 40 -8.83 27.05 -5.99
CA THR A 40 -9.18 26.14 -7.06
C THR A 40 -10.51 25.43 -6.79
N PRO A 41 -11.22 24.96 -7.83
CA PRO A 41 -12.40 24.12 -7.66
C PRO A 41 -12.10 22.88 -6.81
N LYS A 42 -13.08 22.45 -6.01
CA LYS A 42 -13.01 21.24 -5.21
C LYS A 42 -14.07 20.26 -5.66
N THR A 43 -13.64 19.09 -6.11
CA THR A 43 -14.53 18.01 -6.49
C THR A 43 -14.96 17.23 -5.26
N LEU A 44 -16.27 17.08 -5.07
CA LEU A 44 -16.84 16.20 -4.04
C LEU A 44 -17.11 14.83 -4.65
N VAL A 45 -16.19 13.91 -4.43
CA VAL A 45 -16.37 12.51 -4.83
C VAL A 45 -16.99 11.75 -3.66
N SER A 46 -18.33 11.62 -3.66
CA SER A 46 -19.06 10.90 -2.62
C SER A 46 -18.99 9.38 -2.79
N LYS A 47 -18.89 8.93 -4.05
CA LYS A 47 -18.91 7.53 -4.47
C LYS A 47 -18.03 7.37 -5.70
N ALA A 48 -17.38 6.19 -5.84
CA ALA A 48 -16.59 5.85 -7.02
C ALA A 48 -17.42 5.92 -8.32
N ALA A 49 -16.79 6.38 -9.41
CA ALA A 49 -17.41 6.46 -10.74
C ALA A 49 -17.84 5.09 -11.30
N PHE A 50 -17.21 4.02 -10.88
CA PHE A 50 -17.50 2.63 -11.26
C PHE A 50 -17.42 1.72 -10.04
N PRO A 51 -18.05 0.52 -10.08
CA PRO A 51 -17.93 -0.46 -9.00
C PRO A 51 -16.48 -0.81 -8.70
N VAL A 52 -16.12 -0.84 -7.41
CA VAL A 52 -14.74 -1.06 -6.95
C VAL A 52 -14.61 -2.42 -6.27
N THR A 53 -13.52 -3.11 -6.57
CA THR A 53 -12.98 -4.21 -5.74
C THR A 53 -11.68 -3.72 -5.11
N ASP A 54 -11.65 -3.62 -3.79
CA ASP A 54 -10.46 -3.30 -3.01
C ASP A 54 -9.62 -4.58 -2.84
N MET A 55 -8.53 -4.67 -3.59
CA MET A 55 -7.67 -5.87 -3.62
C MET A 55 -6.63 -5.90 -2.49
N HIS A 56 -6.55 -4.83 -1.68
CA HIS A 56 -5.57 -4.72 -0.61
C HIS A 56 -6.17 -4.06 0.62
N SER A 57 -6.58 -4.87 1.56
CA SER A 57 -7.03 -4.41 2.87
C SER A 57 -6.69 -5.44 3.94
N HIS A 58 -6.79 -5.06 5.21
CA HIS A 58 -6.48 -5.92 6.34
C HIS A 58 -7.69 -6.11 7.26
N ASP A 59 -7.54 -6.95 8.27
CA ASP A 59 -8.54 -7.21 9.29
C ASP A 59 -8.68 -5.99 10.25
N PHE A 60 -9.18 -4.85 9.74
CA PHE A 60 -9.34 -3.63 10.52
C PHE A 60 -10.52 -3.70 11.50
N ALA A 61 -11.65 -4.28 11.10
CA ALA A 61 -12.84 -4.39 11.91
C ALA A 61 -12.81 -5.66 12.76
N LYS A 62 -12.76 -5.51 14.10
CA LYS A 62 -12.57 -6.61 15.04
C LYS A 62 -13.87 -7.10 15.71
N THR A 63 -14.97 -6.35 15.57
CA THR A 63 -16.26 -6.71 16.14
C THR A 63 -17.35 -6.83 15.07
N PRO A 64 -18.44 -7.56 15.33
CA PRO A 64 -19.54 -7.66 14.38
C PRO A 64 -20.14 -6.31 13.97
N GLU A 65 -20.20 -5.36 14.91
CA GLU A 65 -20.73 -4.01 14.69
C GLU A 65 -19.80 -3.19 13.78
N ALA A 66 -18.47 -3.29 13.98
CA ALA A 66 -17.47 -2.63 13.15
C ALA A 66 -17.49 -3.20 11.72
N ILE A 67 -17.61 -4.52 11.55
CA ILE A 67 -17.74 -5.17 10.25
C ILE A 67 -19.03 -4.71 9.53
N ALA A 68 -20.15 -4.71 10.25
CA ALA A 68 -21.41 -4.22 9.69
C ALA A 68 -21.33 -2.73 9.30
N GLN A 69 -20.58 -1.92 10.05
CA GLN A 69 -20.33 -0.53 9.69
C GLN A 69 -19.46 -0.43 8.44
N TRP A 70 -18.41 -1.25 8.32
CA TRP A 70 -17.57 -1.29 7.13
C TRP A 70 -18.38 -1.68 5.88
N VAL A 71 -19.25 -2.68 5.96
CA VAL A 71 -20.16 -3.05 4.86
C VAL A 71 -21.03 -1.87 4.43
N ARG A 72 -21.66 -1.15 5.39
CA ARG A 72 -22.43 0.07 5.06
C ARG A 72 -21.58 1.13 4.38
N THR A 73 -20.35 1.32 4.85
CA THR A 73 -19.38 2.24 4.22
C THR A 73 -19.08 1.82 2.78
N MET A 74 -18.79 0.53 2.55
CA MET A 74 -18.53 -0.01 1.21
C MET A 74 -19.69 0.26 0.25
N ASP A 75 -20.93 -0.04 0.66
CA ASP A 75 -22.12 0.19 -0.13
C ASP A 75 -22.34 1.67 -0.45
N GLU A 76 -22.12 2.54 0.53
CA GLU A 76 -22.23 3.99 0.39
C GLU A 76 -21.24 4.52 -0.64
N VAL A 77 -19.95 4.13 -0.55
CA VAL A 77 -18.89 4.68 -1.40
C VAL A 77 -18.69 3.92 -2.72
N GLY A 78 -19.40 2.81 -2.95
CA GLY A 78 -19.35 2.04 -4.21
C GLY A 78 -18.32 0.94 -4.27
N VAL A 79 -17.74 0.53 -3.13
CA VAL A 79 -16.89 -0.66 -3.01
C VAL A 79 -17.77 -1.89 -2.92
N LYS A 80 -17.64 -2.81 -3.87
CA LYS A 80 -18.45 -4.04 -3.95
C LYS A 80 -17.83 -5.19 -3.19
N LYS A 81 -16.50 -5.26 -3.17
CA LYS A 81 -15.76 -6.35 -2.57
C LYS A 81 -14.43 -5.85 -2.02
N THR A 82 -14.00 -6.45 -0.94
CA THR A 82 -12.69 -6.18 -0.31
C THR A 82 -11.97 -7.50 -0.05
N VAL A 83 -10.71 -7.58 -0.45
CA VAL A 83 -9.82 -8.69 -0.14
C VAL A 83 -9.13 -8.41 1.19
N ILE A 84 -9.35 -9.29 2.17
CA ILE A 84 -8.67 -9.24 3.47
C ILE A 84 -7.39 -10.06 3.39
N LEU A 85 -6.26 -9.38 3.36
CA LEU A 85 -4.92 -9.97 3.40
C LEU A 85 -4.58 -10.28 4.85
N THR A 86 -4.72 -11.54 5.26
CA THR A 86 -4.57 -11.90 6.67
C THR A 86 -3.14 -12.21 7.09
N TYR A 87 -2.27 -12.53 6.13
CA TYR A 87 -0.93 -13.11 6.34
C TYR A 87 -0.89 -14.20 7.43
N SER A 88 -2.02 -14.86 7.69
CA SER A 88 -2.18 -15.81 8.79
C SER A 88 -2.52 -17.19 8.28
N THR A 89 -2.16 -18.20 9.09
CA THR A 89 -2.52 -19.61 8.93
C THR A 89 -3.17 -20.13 10.21
N GLY A 90 -3.57 -21.40 10.24
CA GLY A 90 -4.14 -22.03 11.42
C GLY A 90 -5.37 -21.33 11.96
N SER A 91 -5.51 -21.35 13.27
CA SER A 91 -6.64 -20.74 13.98
C SER A 91 -6.73 -19.22 13.82
N GLY A 92 -5.60 -18.55 13.53
CA GLY A 92 -5.58 -17.11 13.23
C GLY A 92 -6.34 -16.79 11.95
N PHE A 93 -6.09 -17.53 10.88
CA PHE A 93 -6.84 -17.43 9.62
C PHE A 93 -8.32 -17.79 9.82
N ASP A 94 -8.60 -18.90 10.48
CA ASP A 94 -9.97 -19.37 10.73
C ASP A 94 -10.81 -18.33 11.47
N SER A 95 -10.23 -17.69 12.49
CA SER A 95 -10.90 -16.63 13.27
C SER A 95 -11.29 -15.43 12.41
N VAL A 96 -10.47 -15.04 11.43
CA VAL A 96 -10.84 -13.95 10.50
C VAL A 96 -11.99 -14.39 9.60
N VAL A 97 -11.89 -15.55 8.97
CA VAL A 97 -12.94 -16.07 8.08
C VAL A 97 -14.28 -16.18 8.82
N ASP A 98 -14.29 -16.71 10.06
CA ASP A 98 -15.51 -16.86 10.85
C ASP A 98 -16.12 -15.51 11.24
N ARG A 99 -15.30 -14.53 11.57
CA ARG A 99 -15.73 -13.18 11.97
C ARG A 99 -16.44 -12.42 10.84
N TYR A 100 -15.90 -12.49 9.63
CA TYR A 100 -16.45 -11.80 8.45
C TYR A 100 -17.46 -12.66 7.68
N GLY A 101 -17.63 -13.93 8.03
CA GLY A 101 -18.41 -14.93 7.27
C GLY A 101 -19.89 -14.62 7.07
N LYS A 102 -20.45 -13.62 7.80
CA LYS A 102 -21.82 -13.13 7.58
C LYS A 102 -21.98 -12.30 6.29
N TYR A 103 -20.88 -11.88 5.67
CA TYR A 103 -20.88 -10.99 4.50
C TYR A 103 -20.04 -11.57 3.35
N PRO A 104 -20.38 -12.78 2.84
CA PRO A 104 -19.55 -13.47 1.85
C PRO A 104 -19.47 -12.75 0.50
N GLU A 105 -20.44 -11.90 0.19
CA GLU A 105 -20.45 -11.11 -1.04
C GLU A 105 -19.50 -9.90 -0.98
N HIS A 106 -19.17 -9.43 0.25
CA HIS A 106 -18.35 -8.26 0.47
C HIS A 106 -16.87 -8.59 0.72
N PHE A 107 -16.56 -9.77 1.25
CA PHE A 107 -15.20 -10.09 1.67
C PHE A 107 -14.66 -11.38 1.04
N LEU A 108 -13.41 -11.30 0.60
CA LEU A 108 -12.58 -12.44 0.23
C LEU A 108 -11.38 -12.52 1.19
N PHE A 109 -10.86 -13.73 1.39
CA PHE A 109 -9.78 -13.93 2.37
C PHE A 109 -8.56 -14.52 1.68
N TYR A 110 -7.40 -13.92 1.97
CA TYR A 110 -6.10 -14.43 1.57
C TYR A 110 -5.33 -14.84 2.81
N CYS A 111 -4.73 -16.04 2.79
CA CYS A 111 -3.97 -16.58 3.92
C CYS A 111 -2.46 -16.33 3.77
N GLY A 112 -1.67 -16.65 4.79
CA GLY A 112 -0.22 -16.70 4.74
C GLY A 112 0.32 -18.06 4.31
N PHE A 113 1.65 -18.20 4.33
CA PHE A 113 2.33 -19.51 4.30
C PHE A 113 2.71 -19.94 5.72
N ASP A 114 2.70 -21.23 5.98
CA ASP A 114 3.19 -21.77 7.25
C ASP A 114 4.70 -22.09 7.15
N TYR A 115 5.49 -21.32 7.87
CA TYR A 115 6.93 -21.52 7.94
C TYR A 115 7.37 -22.33 9.17
N THR A 116 6.44 -22.92 9.92
CA THR A 116 6.75 -23.75 11.08
C THR A 116 7.59 -24.96 10.68
N GLY A 117 8.82 -24.99 11.16
CA GLY A 117 9.79 -26.04 10.81
C GLY A 117 10.56 -25.80 9.50
N PHE A 118 10.54 -24.59 8.95
CA PHE A 118 11.33 -24.22 7.77
C PHE A 118 12.79 -24.70 7.90
N GLY A 119 13.34 -25.27 6.81
CA GLY A 119 14.68 -25.85 6.77
C GLY A 119 14.80 -27.26 7.39
N LYS A 120 13.74 -27.82 7.99
CA LYS A 120 13.72 -29.18 8.51
C LYS A 120 13.06 -30.15 7.52
N PRO A 121 13.44 -31.46 7.54
CA PRO A 121 12.76 -32.47 6.73
C PRO A 121 11.23 -32.47 6.97
N GLY A 122 10.45 -32.56 5.88
CA GLY A 122 8.99 -32.60 5.95
C GLY A 122 8.30 -31.22 6.02
N TRP A 123 9.02 -30.12 6.16
CA TRP A 123 8.43 -28.79 6.22
C TRP A 123 7.54 -28.48 5.02
N ILE A 124 8.04 -28.72 3.80
CA ILE A 124 7.30 -28.33 2.60
C ILE A 124 5.96 -29.07 2.45
N GLN A 125 5.91 -30.35 2.85
CA GLN A 125 4.68 -31.15 2.84
C GLN A 125 3.68 -30.61 3.87
N HIS A 126 4.17 -30.21 5.05
CA HIS A 126 3.35 -29.57 6.08
C HIS A 126 2.78 -28.24 5.60
N ALA A 127 3.63 -27.38 5.03
CA ALA A 127 3.21 -26.07 4.52
C ALA A 127 2.19 -26.18 3.38
N ILE A 128 2.35 -27.16 2.47
CA ILE A 128 1.37 -27.45 1.41
C ILE A 128 0.05 -27.94 2.00
N ALA A 129 0.09 -28.84 2.98
CA ALA A 129 -1.11 -29.35 3.63
C ALA A 129 -1.89 -28.21 4.34
N GLU A 130 -1.18 -27.29 5.00
CA GLU A 130 -1.80 -26.12 5.64
C GLU A 130 -2.39 -25.16 4.60
N LEU A 131 -1.71 -24.93 3.48
CA LEU A 131 -2.25 -24.13 2.37
C LEU A 131 -3.57 -24.72 1.83
N GLU A 132 -3.61 -26.05 1.61
CA GLU A 132 -4.82 -26.75 1.18
C GLU A 132 -5.94 -26.70 2.24
N ARG A 133 -5.58 -26.75 3.53
CA ARG A 133 -6.52 -26.56 4.63
C ARG A 133 -7.13 -25.15 4.61
N CYS A 134 -6.29 -24.12 4.48
CA CYS A 134 -6.75 -22.74 4.37
C CYS A 134 -7.66 -22.54 3.13
N TYR A 135 -7.31 -23.15 1.98
CA TYR A 135 -8.14 -23.12 0.78
C TYR A 135 -9.53 -23.73 1.03
N LYS A 136 -9.60 -24.89 1.70
CA LYS A 136 -10.88 -25.55 2.09
C LYS A 136 -11.67 -24.69 3.08
N LYS A 137 -11.00 -23.96 3.99
CA LYS A 137 -11.64 -23.05 4.95
C LYS A 137 -12.18 -21.78 4.27
N GLY A 138 -11.72 -21.42 3.08
CA GLY A 138 -12.22 -20.27 2.33
C GLY A 138 -11.16 -19.30 1.80
N ALA A 139 -9.86 -19.62 1.95
CA ALA A 139 -8.80 -18.80 1.32
C ALA A 139 -8.93 -18.83 -0.22
N ARG A 140 -8.71 -17.69 -0.86
CA ARG A 140 -8.74 -17.52 -2.32
C ARG A 140 -7.47 -16.90 -2.89
N GLY A 141 -6.45 -16.73 -2.06
CA GLY A 141 -5.14 -16.19 -2.42
C GLY A 141 -4.20 -16.22 -1.22
N ILE A 142 -2.98 -15.80 -1.45
CA ILE A 142 -1.93 -15.62 -0.45
C ILE A 142 -1.67 -14.14 -0.30
N GLY A 143 -1.54 -13.67 0.94
CA GLY A 143 -1.18 -12.27 1.22
C GLY A 143 -1.60 -11.77 2.60
N GLU A 144 -1.01 -10.69 2.95
CA GLU A 144 0.13 -10.02 2.31
C GLU A 144 1.43 -10.71 2.72
N LEU A 145 2.20 -11.23 1.78
CA LEU A 145 3.57 -11.66 2.07
C LEU A 145 4.44 -10.41 2.09
N GLY A 146 5.21 -10.19 3.16
CA GLY A 146 6.09 -9.04 3.26
C GLY A 146 7.56 -9.47 3.19
N ASP A 147 8.28 -8.98 2.19
CA ASP A 147 9.74 -9.11 2.06
C ASP A 147 10.37 -7.71 2.08
N LYS A 148 10.78 -7.28 3.26
CA LYS A 148 11.36 -5.95 3.50
C LYS A 148 12.89 -5.96 3.62
N GLY A 149 13.53 -7.00 3.09
CA GLY A 149 14.98 -7.15 3.04
C GLY A 149 15.65 -7.65 4.31
N GLU A 150 14.89 -7.93 5.36
CA GLU A 150 15.42 -8.45 6.63
C GLU A 150 15.73 -9.96 6.58
N GLY A 151 15.51 -10.63 5.45
CA GLY A 151 15.55 -12.09 5.34
C GLY A 151 14.39 -12.73 6.11
N GLU A 152 13.24 -12.06 6.12
CA GLU A 152 12.02 -12.53 6.77
C GLU A 152 10.83 -12.32 5.83
N LEU A 153 10.09 -13.39 5.58
CA LEU A 153 8.80 -13.32 4.90
C LEU A 153 7.67 -13.29 5.95
N TYR A 154 6.80 -12.29 5.87
CA TYR A 154 5.72 -12.14 6.83
C TYR A 154 4.75 -13.31 6.77
N SER A 155 4.47 -13.87 7.93
CA SER A 155 3.38 -14.79 8.17
C SER A 155 3.08 -14.90 9.66
N ARG A 156 1.89 -15.37 10.01
CA ARG A 156 1.49 -15.66 11.39
C ARG A 156 0.94 -17.07 11.48
N PRO A 157 1.23 -17.83 12.55
CA PRO A 157 1.97 -17.40 13.74
C PRO A 157 3.50 -17.35 13.56
N THR A 158 4.04 -17.98 12.51
CA THR A 158 5.48 -18.14 12.34
C THR A 158 5.94 -17.51 11.03
N PRO A 159 6.79 -16.47 11.03
CA PRO A 159 7.37 -15.91 9.82
C PRO A 159 8.44 -16.83 9.22
N GLY A 160 8.71 -16.66 7.94
CA GLY A 160 9.84 -17.32 7.25
C GLY A 160 11.14 -16.55 7.50
N VAL A 161 12.07 -17.14 8.26
CA VAL A 161 13.35 -16.50 8.60
C VAL A 161 14.48 -17.05 7.74
N GLY A 162 15.37 -16.16 7.27
CA GLY A 162 16.53 -16.51 6.42
C GLY A 162 16.14 -16.75 4.95
N ILE A 163 15.01 -16.20 4.49
CA ILE A 163 14.52 -16.38 3.12
C ILE A 163 13.98 -15.09 2.53
N HIS A 164 14.08 -14.99 1.20
CA HIS A 164 13.40 -14.03 0.34
C HIS A 164 12.44 -14.76 -0.60
N ILE A 165 11.57 -14.03 -1.29
CA ILE A 165 10.51 -14.64 -2.10
C ILE A 165 11.04 -15.53 -3.24
N ASP A 166 12.23 -15.30 -3.73
CA ASP A 166 12.88 -16.12 -4.77
C ASP A 166 13.64 -17.34 -4.22
N ASN A 167 13.55 -17.62 -2.91
CA ASN A 167 14.19 -18.79 -2.34
C ASN A 167 13.66 -20.09 -2.99
N PRO A 168 14.53 -20.94 -3.55
CA PRO A 168 14.12 -22.17 -4.25
C PRO A 168 13.24 -23.11 -3.42
N ALA A 169 13.37 -23.09 -2.08
CA ALA A 169 12.56 -23.91 -1.19
C ALA A 169 11.06 -23.54 -1.25
N LEU A 170 10.71 -22.32 -1.67
CA LEU A 170 9.31 -21.87 -1.82
C LEU A 170 8.66 -22.36 -3.10
N LYS A 171 9.43 -22.79 -4.10
CA LYS A 171 8.91 -23.16 -5.42
C LYS A 171 7.73 -24.15 -5.37
N PRO A 172 7.73 -25.22 -4.56
CA PRO A 172 6.57 -26.11 -4.47
C PRO A 172 5.31 -25.44 -3.91
N LEU A 173 5.44 -24.46 -2.98
CA LEU A 173 4.31 -23.68 -2.47
C LEU A 173 3.76 -22.75 -3.56
N LEU A 174 4.62 -22.04 -4.30
CA LEU A 174 4.21 -21.16 -5.40
C LEU A 174 3.53 -21.94 -6.52
N GLN A 175 4.02 -23.16 -6.83
CA GLN A 175 3.37 -24.07 -7.77
C GLN A 175 2.00 -24.54 -7.26
N LYS A 176 1.88 -24.86 -5.96
CA LYS A 176 0.59 -25.23 -5.35
C LYS A 176 -0.41 -24.06 -5.40
N CYS A 177 0.05 -22.82 -5.22
CA CYS A 177 -0.81 -21.64 -5.41
C CYS A 177 -1.39 -21.59 -6.84
N ALA A 178 -0.56 -21.84 -7.86
CA ALA A 178 -1.03 -21.91 -9.25
C ALA A 178 -2.06 -23.04 -9.46
N GLU A 179 -1.81 -24.25 -8.93
CA GLU A 179 -2.76 -25.38 -8.99
C GLU A 179 -4.11 -25.03 -8.36
N LEU A 180 -4.10 -24.37 -7.21
CA LEU A 180 -5.28 -23.96 -6.48
C LEU A 180 -5.90 -22.65 -7.03
N LYS A 181 -5.27 -22.03 -8.04
CA LYS A 181 -5.68 -20.73 -8.62
C LYS A 181 -5.73 -19.62 -7.57
N MET A 182 -4.77 -19.62 -6.68
CA MET A 182 -4.61 -18.63 -5.61
C MET A 182 -3.54 -17.60 -6.03
N PRO A 183 -3.91 -16.35 -6.34
CA PRO A 183 -2.93 -15.30 -6.58
C PRO A 183 -2.10 -15.01 -5.33
N ILE A 184 -0.88 -14.52 -5.53
CA ILE A 184 0.09 -14.23 -4.49
C ILE A 184 0.27 -12.72 -4.42
N VAL A 185 -0.21 -12.11 -3.34
CA VAL A 185 -0.06 -10.67 -3.06
C VAL A 185 1.18 -10.48 -2.18
N ILE A 186 2.12 -9.70 -2.66
CA ILE A 186 3.44 -9.56 -2.02
C ILE A 186 3.91 -8.11 -1.96
N HIS A 187 4.27 -7.70 -0.75
CA HIS A 187 4.96 -6.45 -0.45
C HIS A 187 6.47 -6.69 -0.51
N VAL A 188 7.11 -6.20 -1.55
CA VAL A 188 8.58 -6.21 -1.64
C VAL A 188 9.13 -4.82 -1.43
N ALA A 189 10.23 -4.70 -0.71
CA ALA A 189 10.89 -3.45 -0.37
C ALA A 189 10.01 -2.47 0.45
N GLU A 190 10.47 -1.25 0.54
CA GLU A 190 9.72 -0.06 0.96
C GLU A 190 9.89 1.01 -0.11
N ASP A 191 9.18 2.12 -0.05
CA ASP A 191 9.34 3.19 -1.04
C ASP A 191 10.75 3.79 -0.97
N GLN A 192 11.28 4.25 -2.10
CA GLN A 192 12.69 4.61 -2.28
C GLN A 192 13.17 5.67 -1.29
N TRP A 193 12.34 6.68 -0.98
CA TRP A 193 12.68 7.73 -0.01
C TRP A 193 12.93 7.20 1.41
N MET A 194 12.45 5.99 1.76
CA MET A 194 12.71 5.34 3.06
C MET A 194 14.15 4.82 3.18
N TYR A 195 14.85 4.65 2.06
CA TYR A 195 16.28 4.25 2.01
C TYR A 195 17.23 5.44 1.97
N GLU A 196 16.73 6.64 1.68
CA GLU A 196 17.52 7.86 1.60
C GLU A 196 17.91 8.38 2.98
N ALA A 197 18.95 9.23 3.04
CA ALA A 197 19.35 9.85 4.29
C ALA A 197 18.20 10.62 4.94
N ALA A 198 18.05 10.51 6.26
CA ALA A 198 17.03 11.24 7.02
C ALA A 198 17.50 12.67 7.32
N ASP A 199 17.70 13.49 6.28
CA ASP A 199 18.17 14.87 6.36
C ASP A 199 17.32 15.82 5.50
N SER A 200 17.78 17.06 5.33
CA SER A 200 17.06 18.11 4.60
C SER A 200 16.94 17.89 3.09
N THR A 201 17.62 16.89 2.52
CA THR A 201 17.56 16.55 1.10
C THR A 201 16.54 15.45 0.78
N ASN A 202 16.02 14.79 1.80
CA ASN A 202 15.03 13.73 1.65
C ASN A 202 13.63 14.33 1.45
N ASP A 203 13.05 14.17 0.26
CA ASP A 203 11.73 14.69 -0.09
C ASP A 203 10.60 14.03 0.74
N GLY A 204 10.77 12.76 1.15
CA GLY A 204 9.83 12.02 2.00
C GLY A 204 10.11 12.13 3.51
N LEU A 205 10.89 13.11 3.99
CA LEU A 205 11.40 13.16 5.37
C LEU A 205 10.32 13.05 6.46
N MET A 206 9.12 13.60 6.27
CA MET A 206 8.05 13.51 7.27
C MET A 206 7.67 12.06 7.58
N ASN A 207 7.65 11.19 6.56
CA ASN A 207 7.36 9.78 6.72
C ASN A 207 8.61 8.96 7.05
N SER A 208 9.79 9.34 6.53
CA SER A 208 11.04 8.61 6.80
C SER A 208 11.39 8.56 8.28
N ALA A 209 10.95 9.53 9.08
CA ALA A 209 11.13 9.52 10.54
C ALA A 209 10.50 8.28 11.21
N HIS A 210 9.44 7.70 10.62
CA HIS A 210 8.73 6.52 11.14
C HIS A 210 9.07 5.24 10.38
N TRP A 211 9.40 5.33 9.10
CA TRP A 211 9.54 4.21 8.17
C TRP A 211 10.95 4.07 7.58
N HIS A 212 11.93 4.82 8.10
CA HIS A 212 13.29 4.76 7.61
C HIS A 212 13.87 3.34 7.67
N VAL A 213 14.43 2.90 6.53
CA VAL A 213 15.04 1.58 6.40
C VAL A 213 16.50 1.65 6.82
N ASN A 214 16.84 0.99 7.92
CA ASN A 214 18.23 0.94 8.39
C ASN A 214 19.04 -0.07 7.57
N MET A 215 19.79 0.40 6.59
CA MET A 215 20.67 -0.41 5.74
C MET A 215 21.97 -0.87 6.41
N ASN A 216 22.27 -0.43 7.63
CA ASN A 216 23.49 -0.83 8.34
C ASN A 216 23.42 -2.25 8.96
N LYS A 217 22.30 -2.94 8.83
CA LYS A 217 22.15 -4.31 9.30
C LYS A 217 22.84 -5.29 8.32
N PRO A 218 23.73 -6.17 8.80
CA PRO A 218 24.40 -7.15 7.94
C PRO A 218 23.39 -8.06 7.20
N GLY A 219 23.60 -8.26 5.91
CA GLY A 219 22.78 -9.16 5.08
C GLY A 219 21.42 -8.62 4.68
N LYS A 220 21.10 -7.36 5.00
CA LYS A 220 19.87 -6.72 4.56
C LYS A 220 19.95 -6.37 3.08
N LEU A 221 18.90 -6.73 2.32
CA LEU A 221 18.76 -6.35 0.93
C LEU A 221 18.19 -4.93 0.81
N GLY A 222 18.70 -4.18 -0.14
CA GLY A 222 18.19 -2.87 -0.51
C GLY A 222 17.00 -2.96 -1.48
N HIS A 223 16.47 -1.80 -1.85
CA HIS A 223 15.30 -1.67 -2.72
C HIS A 223 15.47 -2.45 -4.04
N ASP A 224 16.54 -2.19 -4.78
CA ASP A 224 16.75 -2.78 -6.10
C ASP A 224 16.99 -4.31 -6.02
N GLU A 225 17.70 -4.78 -4.99
CA GLU A 225 17.94 -6.20 -4.76
C GLU A 225 16.63 -6.94 -4.47
N LEU A 226 15.71 -6.33 -3.73
CA LEU A 226 14.38 -6.88 -3.46
C LEU A 226 13.50 -6.92 -4.72
N LEU A 227 13.59 -5.93 -5.60
CA LEU A 227 12.92 -5.97 -6.90
C LEU A 227 13.47 -7.08 -7.80
N VAL A 228 14.78 -7.36 -7.74
CA VAL A 228 15.40 -8.50 -8.42
C VAL A 228 14.87 -9.82 -7.84
N SER A 229 14.72 -9.93 -6.52
CA SER A 229 14.12 -11.11 -5.87
C SER A 229 12.66 -11.33 -6.34
N LEU A 230 11.86 -10.27 -6.43
CA LEU A 230 10.51 -10.34 -7.02
C LEU A 230 10.56 -10.81 -8.47
N GLU A 231 11.43 -10.21 -9.30
CA GLU A 231 11.58 -10.57 -10.71
C GLU A 231 11.93 -12.05 -10.87
N ASN A 232 12.88 -12.57 -10.06
CA ASN A 232 13.25 -13.97 -10.06
C ASN A 232 12.06 -14.88 -9.72
N ALA A 233 11.33 -14.57 -8.65
CA ALA A 233 10.15 -15.35 -8.23
C ALA A 233 9.09 -15.42 -9.33
N VAL A 234 8.76 -14.28 -9.95
CA VAL A 234 7.78 -14.17 -11.04
C VAL A 234 8.23 -14.96 -12.27
N LYS A 235 9.49 -14.80 -12.69
CA LYS A 235 10.10 -15.46 -13.85
C LYS A 235 10.12 -16.97 -13.71
N GLU A 236 10.51 -17.47 -12.53
CA GLU A 236 10.64 -18.91 -12.30
C GLU A 236 9.32 -19.64 -12.07
N ASN A 237 8.24 -18.89 -11.83
CA ASN A 237 6.90 -19.44 -11.58
C ASN A 237 5.85 -18.87 -12.55
N PRO A 238 5.98 -19.12 -13.88
CA PRO A 238 5.15 -18.45 -14.90
C PRO A 238 3.65 -18.82 -14.84
N LYS A 239 3.30 -19.90 -14.13
CA LYS A 239 1.90 -20.31 -13.88
C LYS A 239 1.31 -19.72 -12.61
N ALA A 240 2.13 -19.18 -11.70
CA ALA A 240 1.66 -18.46 -10.52
C ALA A 240 1.38 -17.00 -10.89
N LEU A 241 0.28 -16.45 -10.38
CA LEU A 241 -0.06 -15.05 -10.59
C LEU A 241 0.39 -14.24 -9.38
N PHE A 242 1.15 -13.19 -9.63
CA PHE A 242 1.66 -12.28 -8.59
C PHE A 242 0.98 -10.93 -8.68
N VAL A 243 0.71 -10.35 -7.53
CA VAL A 243 0.28 -8.96 -7.36
C VAL A 243 1.29 -8.28 -6.45
N ALA A 244 2.14 -7.42 -7.00
CA ALA A 244 3.07 -6.63 -6.22
C ALA A 244 2.32 -5.49 -5.53
N CYS A 245 2.44 -5.39 -4.20
CA CYS A 245 1.80 -4.33 -3.43
C CYS A 245 2.42 -2.97 -3.76
N HIS A 246 1.62 -1.90 -3.67
CA HIS A 246 2.11 -0.52 -3.61
C HIS A 246 2.94 -0.09 -4.83
N PHE A 247 2.49 -0.40 -6.06
CA PHE A 247 3.29 -0.20 -7.29
C PHE A 247 4.67 -0.87 -7.21
N ALA A 248 4.80 -2.01 -6.50
CA ALA A 248 6.08 -2.66 -6.16
C ALA A 248 7.05 -1.68 -5.45
N ASN A 249 6.53 -0.72 -4.67
CA ASN A 249 7.27 0.34 -3.99
C ASN A 249 8.23 1.14 -4.90
N SER A 250 7.82 1.34 -6.16
CA SER A 250 8.60 2.00 -7.22
C SER A 250 8.03 3.37 -7.61
N CYS A 251 7.31 4.06 -6.70
CA CYS A 251 6.62 5.32 -7.01
C CYS A 251 7.56 6.43 -7.51
N ALA A 252 8.79 6.46 -7.02
CA ALA A 252 9.81 7.41 -7.47
C ALA A 252 10.25 7.17 -8.92
N ASN A 253 10.11 5.94 -9.45
CA ASN A 253 10.43 5.58 -10.82
C ASN A 253 9.54 4.41 -11.31
N LEU A 254 8.30 4.71 -11.71
CA LEU A 254 7.34 3.73 -12.21
C LEU A 254 7.81 2.95 -13.44
N ASP A 255 8.81 3.44 -14.19
CA ASP A 255 9.37 2.73 -15.35
C ASP A 255 10.04 1.41 -14.94
N VAL A 256 10.47 1.28 -13.69
CA VAL A 256 11.00 0.01 -13.14
C VAL A 256 9.89 -1.06 -13.17
N LEU A 257 8.73 -0.75 -12.60
CA LEU A 257 7.57 -1.63 -12.62
C LEU A 257 7.07 -1.86 -14.06
N GLY A 258 7.09 -0.81 -14.90
CA GLY A 258 6.70 -0.92 -16.31
C GLY A 258 7.52 -1.96 -17.06
N ARG A 259 8.84 -1.99 -16.87
CA ARG A 259 9.72 -3.02 -17.47
C ARG A 259 9.39 -4.44 -17.02
N LEU A 260 8.96 -4.61 -15.75
CA LEU A 260 8.52 -5.92 -15.26
C LEU A 260 7.19 -6.33 -15.91
N PHE A 261 6.24 -5.41 -16.08
CA PHE A 261 4.98 -5.68 -16.77
C PHE A 261 5.17 -6.05 -18.25
N ASP A 262 6.11 -5.40 -18.93
CA ASP A 262 6.43 -5.70 -20.33
C ASP A 262 7.02 -7.11 -20.51
N LYS A 263 7.75 -7.62 -19.50
CA LYS A 263 8.39 -8.95 -19.51
C LYS A 263 7.48 -10.08 -19.02
N TYR A 264 6.66 -9.84 -17.98
CA TYR A 264 6.02 -10.90 -17.22
C TYR A 264 4.50 -10.77 -17.23
N PRO A 265 3.78 -11.58 -18.03
CA PRO A 265 2.32 -11.55 -18.14
C PRO A 265 1.61 -11.97 -16.84
N ASN A 266 2.27 -12.71 -15.97
CA ASN A 266 1.77 -13.18 -14.68
C ASN A 266 2.00 -12.20 -13.51
N LEU A 267 2.46 -10.97 -13.77
CA LEU A 267 2.63 -9.92 -12.77
C LEU A 267 1.57 -8.83 -12.94
N TYR A 268 0.92 -8.50 -11.84
CA TYR A 268 0.08 -7.33 -11.61
C TYR A 268 0.67 -6.50 -10.46
N ALA A 269 0.13 -5.31 -10.23
CA ALA A 269 0.42 -4.55 -9.00
C ALA A 269 -0.84 -3.85 -8.50
N ASP A 270 -0.96 -3.70 -7.17
CA ASP A 270 -1.93 -2.79 -6.61
C ASP A 270 -1.34 -1.38 -6.41
N ILE A 271 -2.23 -0.42 -6.18
CA ILE A 271 -1.88 0.98 -5.98
C ILE A 271 -2.07 1.43 -4.52
N ALA A 272 -2.25 0.46 -3.62
CA ALA A 272 -2.56 0.68 -2.21
C ALA A 272 -1.51 1.57 -1.53
N ALA A 273 -1.95 2.38 -0.59
CA ALA A 273 -1.15 3.25 0.26
C ALA A 273 -0.12 4.16 -0.44
N ARG A 274 -0.18 4.31 -1.78
CA ARG A 274 0.77 5.14 -2.56
C ARG A 274 0.11 6.34 -3.26
N TYR A 275 -1.07 6.68 -2.83
CA TYR A 275 -1.82 7.82 -3.40
C TYR A 275 -1.13 9.16 -3.18
N ALA A 276 -0.53 9.34 -2.00
CA ALA A 276 0.19 10.57 -1.68
C ALA A 276 1.55 10.68 -2.39
N GLU A 277 2.20 9.55 -2.68
CA GLU A 277 3.50 9.49 -3.37
C GLU A 277 3.35 9.76 -4.87
N VAL A 278 2.29 9.30 -5.48
CA VAL A 278 2.09 9.45 -6.94
C VAL A 278 1.33 10.73 -7.31
N SER A 279 0.55 11.28 -6.39
CA SER A 279 -0.25 12.49 -6.60
C SER A 279 0.57 13.77 -6.90
N PRO A 280 1.80 13.98 -6.35
CA PRO A 280 2.64 15.13 -6.69
C PRO A 280 3.14 15.15 -8.14
N VAL A 281 3.13 14.02 -8.83
CA VAL A 281 3.57 13.89 -10.23
C VAL A 281 2.43 13.40 -11.15
N PRO A 282 1.27 14.11 -11.18
CA PRO A 282 0.02 13.56 -11.70
C PRO A 282 0.08 13.21 -13.19
N ARG A 283 0.80 13.99 -14.02
CA ARG A 283 0.93 13.71 -15.45
C ARG A 283 1.73 12.44 -15.73
N TYR A 284 2.84 12.24 -15.02
CA TYR A 284 3.67 11.04 -15.13
C TYR A 284 2.88 9.80 -14.68
N THR A 285 2.24 9.89 -13.51
CA THR A 285 1.43 8.79 -12.97
C THR A 285 0.24 8.44 -13.87
N ALA A 286 -0.51 9.44 -14.34
CA ALA A 286 -1.66 9.20 -15.23
C ALA A 286 -1.23 8.55 -16.56
N ALA A 287 -0.10 8.98 -17.13
CA ALA A 287 0.46 8.37 -18.34
C ALA A 287 0.85 6.90 -18.11
N PHE A 288 1.53 6.61 -17.00
CA PHE A 288 1.88 5.25 -16.59
C PHE A 288 0.63 4.37 -16.38
N MET A 289 -0.34 4.83 -15.59
CA MET A 289 -1.56 4.08 -15.32
C MET A 289 -2.40 3.85 -16.59
N THR A 290 -2.40 4.79 -17.53
CA THR A 290 -3.06 4.63 -18.84
C THR A 290 -2.37 3.55 -19.68
N LYS A 291 -1.04 3.57 -19.75
CA LYS A 291 -0.25 2.59 -20.49
C LYS A 291 -0.43 1.18 -19.94
N TYR A 292 -0.42 1.04 -18.62
CA TYR A 292 -0.48 -0.26 -17.92
C TYR A 292 -1.82 -0.54 -17.26
N LYS A 293 -2.90 0.06 -17.73
CA LYS A 293 -4.25 -0.06 -17.16
C LYS A 293 -4.75 -1.50 -16.97
N ASP A 294 -4.25 -2.44 -17.77
CA ASP A 294 -4.62 -3.86 -17.71
C ASP A 294 -3.80 -4.66 -16.67
N ARG A 295 -2.89 -4.01 -15.95
CA ARG A 295 -1.95 -4.62 -14.98
C ARG A 295 -2.08 -4.07 -13.58
N LEU A 296 -2.90 -3.03 -13.37
CA LEU A 296 -3.06 -2.35 -12.11
C LEU A 296 -4.42 -2.66 -11.49
N VAL A 297 -4.45 -2.80 -10.18
CA VAL A 297 -5.68 -2.97 -9.40
C VAL A 297 -5.75 -1.97 -8.26
N TYR A 298 -6.96 -1.56 -7.93
CA TYR A 298 -7.24 -0.72 -6.78
C TYR A 298 -7.00 -1.50 -5.47
N GLY A 299 -6.42 -0.85 -4.50
CA GLY A 299 -6.25 -1.29 -3.14
C GLY A 299 -6.13 -0.10 -2.20
N THR A 300 -6.44 -0.25 -0.93
CA THR A 300 -6.38 0.86 0.03
C THR A 300 -5.26 0.72 1.03
N ASP A 301 -5.18 -0.36 1.78
CA ASP A 301 -4.24 -0.57 2.90
C ASP A 301 -4.27 0.53 4.00
N MET A 302 -5.29 1.37 4.02
CA MET A 302 -5.35 2.57 4.88
C MET A 302 -6.56 2.61 5.81
N GLY A 303 -7.28 1.49 5.97
CA GLY A 303 -8.42 1.39 6.86
C GLY A 303 -9.77 1.23 6.14
N ASP A 304 -10.87 1.41 6.88
CA ASP A 304 -12.24 1.09 6.48
C ASP A 304 -13.18 2.31 6.44
N GLN A 305 -12.62 3.52 6.55
CA GLN A 305 -13.39 4.74 6.71
C GLN A 305 -13.82 5.34 5.36
N ALA A 306 -15.07 5.84 5.29
CA ALA A 306 -15.59 6.47 4.08
C ALA A 306 -14.72 7.65 3.56
N LYS A 307 -14.12 8.41 4.48
CA LYS A 307 -13.23 9.52 4.12
C LYS A 307 -12.01 9.01 3.35
N MET A 308 -11.42 7.91 3.78
CA MET A 308 -10.27 7.28 3.12
C MET A 308 -10.61 6.91 1.67
N TYR A 309 -11.70 6.18 1.44
CA TYR A 309 -12.14 5.81 0.10
C TYR A 309 -12.42 7.03 -0.78
N ARG A 310 -13.14 8.02 -0.27
CA ARG A 310 -13.46 9.26 -1.03
C ARG A 310 -12.21 10.05 -1.39
N THR A 311 -11.21 10.07 -0.51
CA THR A 311 -9.92 10.73 -0.79
C THR A 311 -9.18 10.03 -1.92
N THR A 312 -9.11 8.70 -1.91
CA THR A 312 -8.44 7.94 -2.98
C THR A 312 -9.17 8.10 -4.32
N PHE A 313 -10.51 8.07 -4.32
CA PHE A 313 -11.30 8.33 -5.53
C PHE A 313 -11.11 9.76 -6.05
N ARG A 314 -11.07 10.77 -5.16
CA ARG A 314 -10.78 12.15 -5.55
C ARG A 314 -9.44 12.27 -6.27
N ILE A 315 -8.39 11.59 -5.76
CA ILE A 315 -7.08 11.57 -6.39
C ILE A 315 -7.13 10.91 -7.78
N LEU A 316 -7.83 9.80 -7.93
CA LEU A 316 -7.88 9.06 -9.19
C LEU A 316 -8.80 9.73 -10.25
N GLU A 317 -9.95 10.27 -9.83
CA GLU A 317 -11.02 10.70 -10.73
C GLU A 317 -11.01 12.20 -11.05
N SER A 318 -10.58 13.05 -10.08
CA SER A 318 -10.66 14.50 -10.27
C SER A 318 -9.44 15.11 -10.96
N ALA A 319 -9.60 16.33 -11.45
CA ALA A 319 -8.53 17.21 -11.90
C ALA A 319 -8.19 18.27 -10.85
N ASP A 320 -8.50 18.03 -9.59
CA ASP A 320 -8.27 18.97 -8.51
C ASP A 320 -6.77 19.26 -8.33
N GLU A 321 -6.43 20.50 -8.05
CA GLU A 321 -5.06 20.94 -7.93
C GLU A 321 -4.74 21.44 -6.53
N HIS A 322 -3.53 21.16 -6.05
CA HIS A 322 -2.91 21.75 -4.86
C HIS A 322 -3.80 21.68 -3.61
N PHE A 323 -4.19 20.47 -3.21
CA PHE A 323 -4.97 20.25 -1.99
C PHE A 323 -4.21 19.41 -0.97
N TYR A 324 -4.65 19.45 0.29
CA TYR A 324 -4.05 18.70 1.39
C TYR A 324 -5.08 17.80 2.05
N GLU A 325 -4.70 16.55 2.35
CA GLU A 325 -5.49 15.57 3.10
C GLU A 325 -4.67 14.99 4.27
N LYS A 326 -4.40 15.84 5.24
CA LYS A 326 -3.46 15.56 6.34
C LYS A 326 -3.95 14.48 7.32
N ASP A 327 -5.27 14.27 7.40
CA ASP A 327 -5.84 13.22 8.24
C ASP A 327 -5.67 11.82 7.64
N GLN A 328 -5.38 11.75 6.33
CA GLN A 328 -5.16 10.50 5.61
C GLN A 328 -3.69 10.26 5.30
N PHE A 329 -2.94 11.35 5.05
CA PHE A 329 -1.54 11.29 4.64
C PHE A 329 -0.69 12.25 5.46
N SER A 330 0.45 11.79 5.96
CA SER A 330 1.37 12.58 6.80
C SER A 330 2.35 13.44 5.99
N TYR A 331 2.24 13.51 4.67
CA TYR A 331 3.15 14.27 3.82
C TYR A 331 2.97 15.78 3.92
N HIS A 332 4.05 16.53 3.64
CA HIS A 332 4.08 17.99 3.68
C HIS A 332 3.78 18.64 2.33
N TRP A 333 3.80 17.88 1.25
CA TRP A 333 3.49 18.37 -0.10
C TRP A 333 1.98 18.38 -0.39
N PRO A 334 1.55 19.21 -1.37
CA PRO A 334 0.17 19.19 -1.86
C PRO A 334 -0.08 17.99 -2.76
N LEU A 335 -1.33 17.56 -2.80
CA LEU A 335 -1.84 16.51 -3.66
C LEU A 335 -2.51 17.10 -4.91
N TYR A 336 -2.55 16.30 -5.97
CA TYR A 336 -3.20 16.64 -7.25
C TYR A 336 -4.02 15.45 -7.74
N GLY A 337 -5.14 15.72 -8.36
CA GLY A 337 -5.94 14.72 -9.04
C GLY A 337 -5.25 14.21 -10.32
N LEU A 338 -5.37 12.92 -10.59
CA LEU A 338 -4.79 12.27 -11.77
C LEU A 338 -5.67 12.38 -13.01
N HIS A 339 -6.96 12.69 -12.82
CA HIS A 339 -7.96 12.81 -13.89
C HIS A 339 -7.94 11.63 -14.86
N LEU A 340 -7.97 10.40 -14.31
CA LEU A 340 -7.87 9.18 -15.11
C LEU A 340 -9.09 9.02 -16.03
N PRO A 341 -8.88 8.61 -17.29
CA PRO A 341 -9.97 8.26 -18.21
C PRO A 341 -10.86 7.15 -17.67
N GLY A 342 -12.16 7.18 -18.03
CA GLY A 342 -13.14 6.21 -17.53
C GLY A 342 -12.82 4.75 -17.87
N ASP A 343 -12.16 4.49 -19.00
CA ASP A 343 -11.71 3.14 -19.37
C ASP A 343 -10.53 2.64 -18.50
N VAL A 344 -9.65 3.56 -18.04
CA VAL A 344 -8.60 3.26 -17.07
C VAL A 344 -9.22 2.96 -15.70
N LEU A 345 -10.15 3.82 -15.23
CA LEU A 345 -10.85 3.62 -13.96
C LEU A 345 -11.59 2.28 -13.91
N LYS A 346 -12.33 1.90 -14.96
CA LYS A 346 -13.01 0.59 -15.01
C LYS A 346 -12.05 -0.59 -14.82
N LYS A 347 -10.89 -0.53 -15.49
CA LYS A 347 -9.87 -1.58 -15.38
C LYS A 347 -9.31 -1.66 -13.96
N VAL A 348 -8.84 -0.53 -13.43
CA VAL A 348 -8.19 -0.45 -12.12
C VAL A 348 -9.17 -0.75 -10.98
N TYR A 349 -10.40 -0.27 -11.06
CA TYR A 349 -11.40 -0.45 -10.00
C TYR A 349 -11.98 -1.86 -9.93
N GLY A 350 -12.16 -2.55 -11.06
CA GLY A 350 -12.90 -3.81 -11.02
C GLY A 350 -12.46 -4.85 -12.02
N GLU A 351 -12.36 -4.55 -13.32
CA GLU A 351 -12.17 -5.56 -14.35
C GLU A 351 -10.90 -6.40 -14.18
N ASN A 352 -9.81 -5.79 -13.73
CA ASN A 352 -8.56 -6.53 -13.48
C ASN A 352 -8.66 -7.37 -12.21
N ALA A 353 -9.30 -6.85 -11.14
CA ALA A 353 -9.57 -7.62 -9.94
C ALA A 353 -10.39 -8.88 -10.25
N GLU A 354 -11.42 -8.79 -11.08
CA GLU A 354 -12.20 -9.93 -11.54
C GLU A 354 -11.35 -10.98 -12.26
N LYS A 355 -10.41 -10.55 -13.12
CA LYS A 355 -9.47 -11.49 -13.80
C LYS A 355 -8.55 -12.18 -12.80
N ILE A 356 -8.06 -11.47 -11.78
CA ILE A 356 -7.17 -12.03 -10.76
C ILE A 356 -7.95 -13.03 -9.88
N ILE A 357 -9.13 -12.67 -9.39
CA ILE A 357 -9.96 -13.52 -8.53
C ILE A 357 -10.40 -14.78 -9.26
N ASN A 358 -10.66 -14.69 -10.57
CA ASN A 358 -11.09 -15.80 -11.42
C ASN A 358 -9.95 -16.37 -12.26
N TYR A 359 -8.71 -16.17 -11.86
CA TYR A 359 -7.51 -16.57 -12.58
C TYR A 359 -7.52 -18.06 -12.95
N LYS A 360 -7.07 -18.35 -14.18
CA LYS A 360 -6.88 -19.70 -14.69
C LYS A 360 -5.46 -19.79 -15.25
N PRO A 361 -4.57 -20.57 -14.62
CA PRO A 361 -3.17 -20.71 -15.03
C PRO A 361 -3.01 -21.34 -16.41
#